data_f40be3c844b073d93bebd5ab609cda6a
#
_entry.id   f40be3c844b073d93bebd5ab609cda6a
#
_cell.length_a   1.000
_cell.length_b   1.000
_cell.length_c   1.000
_cell.angle_alpha   90.00
_cell.angle_beta   90.00
_cell.angle_gamma   90.00
#
_symmetry.space_group_name_H-M   'P 1'
#
loop_
_entity.id
_entity.type
_entity.pdbx_description
1 polymer ?
#
loop_
_entity_poly.entity_id
_entity_poly.type
_entity_poly.pdbx_seq_one_letter_code
_entity_poly.pdbx_strand_id
1 'polypeptide(L)'
;MGKGGKDASGSSPITNVDMSPASTATTYTVSQVNECDHMTAKDSPKLVIFGDNVYDISSWISKHPGGETVLKQYSGRDITDAFRAYHSENGKAMKTLKSMRVGAVQRKISEEVPQHLHDFRELVKTAENAEFKTDYKHYYAIAI
;
A
#
# COMPACT_ATOMS: atom_id res chain seq x y z
N MET A 1 -4.52 45.32 -48.85
CA MET A 1 -5.40 45.60 -47.69
C MET A 1 -6.02 44.26 -47.28
N GLY A 2 -5.83 43.81 -46.09
CA GLY A 2 -6.43 42.56 -45.62
C GLY A 2 -5.64 41.98 -44.45
N LYS A 3 -6.06 42.32 -43.25
CA LYS A 3 -5.40 42.05 -41.98
C LYS A 3 -5.49 40.58 -41.57
N GLY A 4 -4.35 40.03 -41.12
CA GLY A 4 -4.26 38.74 -40.44
C GLY A 4 -4.90 38.73 -39.08
N GLY A 5 -5.65 37.68 -38.81
CA GLY A 5 -6.06 37.27 -37.47
C GLY A 5 -5.04 36.32 -36.89
N LYS A 6 -4.52 36.61 -35.71
CA LYS A 6 -3.66 35.73 -34.91
C LYS A 6 -4.53 35.12 -33.82
N ASP A 7 -4.73 33.82 -33.89
CA ASP A 7 -5.38 33.09 -32.80
C ASP A 7 -4.32 32.76 -31.76
N ALA A 8 -4.44 33.37 -30.61
CA ALA A 8 -3.60 33.14 -29.45
C ALA A 8 -4.16 31.92 -28.67
N SER A 9 -3.47 30.79 -28.75
CA SER A 9 -3.68 29.70 -27.82
C SER A 9 -3.18 30.11 -26.44
N GLY A 10 -4.09 30.39 -25.56
CA GLY A 10 -3.80 30.70 -24.17
C GLY A 10 -3.32 29.49 -23.40
N SER A 11 -2.04 29.40 -23.23
CA SER A 11 -1.40 28.55 -22.21
C SER A 11 -1.72 29.14 -20.85
N SER A 12 -2.52 28.45 -20.05
CA SER A 12 -2.77 28.83 -18.67
C SER A 12 -1.52 28.62 -17.81
N PRO A 13 -1.10 29.58 -16.99
CA PRO A 13 0.04 29.42 -16.11
C PRO A 13 -0.32 28.50 -14.95
N ILE A 14 0.55 27.55 -14.69
CA ILE A 14 0.55 26.70 -13.51
C ILE A 14 0.75 27.61 -12.31
N THR A 15 -0.28 27.77 -11.50
CA THR A 15 -0.26 28.60 -10.30
C THR A 15 0.64 27.97 -9.24
N ASN A 16 1.50 28.84 -8.71
CA ASN A 16 2.41 28.69 -7.61
C ASN A 16 2.01 27.65 -6.55
N VAL A 17 2.87 26.66 -6.39
CA VAL A 17 2.89 25.80 -5.21
C VAL A 17 3.55 26.59 -4.10
N ASP A 18 2.79 26.89 -3.06
CA ASP A 18 3.28 27.47 -1.82
C ASP A 18 4.36 26.57 -1.21
N MET A 19 5.60 27.03 -1.22
CA MET A 19 6.75 26.36 -0.62
C MET A 19 6.79 26.64 0.88
N SER A 20 5.93 25.97 1.64
CA SER A 20 6.12 25.81 3.08
C SER A 20 6.92 24.53 3.36
N PRO A 21 7.98 24.54 4.19
CA PRO A 21 8.84 23.37 4.41
C PRO A 21 8.23 22.46 5.48
N ALA A 22 7.16 21.76 5.12
CA ALA A 22 6.59 20.70 5.94
C ALA A 22 6.07 19.58 5.05
N SER A 23 6.89 18.54 4.90
CA SER A 23 6.57 17.22 4.32
C SER A 23 5.86 17.27 2.96
N THR A 24 6.63 17.24 1.89
CA THR A 24 6.16 16.88 0.55
C THR A 24 5.71 15.42 0.56
N ALA A 25 4.56 15.15 1.17
CA ALA A 25 3.94 13.84 1.11
C ALA A 25 3.39 13.70 -0.32
N THR A 26 4.15 13.05 -1.19
CA THR A 26 3.69 12.70 -2.53
C THR A 26 2.37 11.95 -2.39
N THR A 27 1.33 12.40 -3.12
CA THR A 27 0.02 11.75 -3.11
C THR A 27 -0.12 10.89 -4.36
N TYR A 28 -0.48 9.63 -4.18
CA TYR A 28 -0.69 8.66 -5.25
C TYR A 28 -2.18 8.33 -5.36
N THR A 29 -2.66 8.11 -6.57
CA THR A 29 -3.96 7.48 -6.78
C THR A 29 -3.79 5.95 -6.75
N VAL A 30 -4.87 5.22 -6.45
CA VAL A 30 -4.87 3.75 -6.49
C VAL A 30 -4.44 3.25 -7.87
N SER A 31 -4.91 3.89 -8.95
CA SER A 31 -4.54 3.54 -10.33
C SER A 31 -3.03 3.65 -10.57
N GLN A 32 -2.38 4.72 -10.10
CA GLN A 32 -0.93 4.89 -10.23
C GLN A 32 -0.14 3.80 -9.51
N VAL A 33 -0.64 3.34 -8.35
CA VAL A 33 -0.01 2.22 -7.66
C VAL A 33 -0.23 0.92 -8.41
N ASN A 34 -1.43 0.67 -8.96
CA ASN A 34 -1.74 -0.53 -9.75
C ASN A 34 -0.86 -0.64 -11.01
N GLU A 35 -0.47 0.48 -11.62
CA GLU A 35 0.47 0.50 -12.76
C GLU A 35 1.87 0.00 -12.40
N CYS A 36 2.21 -0.08 -11.12
CA CYS A 36 3.47 -0.60 -10.60
C CYS A 36 3.46 -2.13 -10.37
N ASP A 37 2.49 -2.85 -10.92
CA ASP A 37 2.41 -4.31 -10.85
C ASP A 37 3.66 -4.95 -11.50
N HIS A 38 4.29 -5.89 -10.79
CA HIS A 38 5.48 -6.58 -11.26
C HIS A 38 5.28 -7.34 -12.57
N MET A 39 4.09 -7.85 -12.81
CA MET A 39 3.78 -8.65 -14.01
C MET A 39 3.73 -7.80 -15.28
N THR A 40 3.25 -6.56 -15.16
CA THR A 40 3.05 -5.65 -16.29
C THR A 40 4.17 -4.64 -16.47
N ALA A 41 4.83 -4.23 -15.38
CA ALA A 41 5.82 -3.17 -15.35
C ALA A 41 7.08 -3.60 -14.59
N LYS A 42 7.92 -4.43 -15.22
CA LYS A 42 9.11 -5.02 -14.57
C LYS A 42 10.12 -3.98 -14.06
N ASP A 43 10.30 -2.90 -14.77
CA ASP A 43 11.28 -1.86 -14.47
C ASP A 43 10.73 -0.71 -13.61
N SER A 44 9.44 -0.73 -13.28
CA SER A 44 8.81 0.26 -12.42
C SER A 44 9.11 0.02 -10.94
N PRO A 45 9.10 1.08 -10.11
CA PRO A 45 9.17 0.92 -8.66
C PRO A 45 8.04 0.01 -8.18
N LYS A 46 8.32 -0.82 -7.19
CA LYS A 46 7.33 -1.76 -6.65
C LYS A 46 6.60 -1.13 -5.48
N LEU A 47 5.50 -0.46 -5.81
CA LEU A 47 4.67 0.22 -4.83
C LEU A 47 3.59 -0.69 -4.27
N VAL A 48 3.27 -0.50 -3.00
CA VAL A 48 2.15 -1.17 -2.31
C VAL A 48 1.40 -0.17 -1.44
N ILE A 49 0.12 -0.42 -1.23
CA ILE A 49 -0.71 0.36 -0.32
C ILE A 49 -0.86 -0.41 1.00
N PHE A 50 -0.66 0.28 2.12
CA PHE A 50 -1.04 -0.21 3.45
C PHE A 50 -1.77 0.90 4.20
N GLY A 51 -3.04 0.69 4.53
CA GLY A 51 -3.93 1.72 5.05
C GLY A 51 -4.04 2.89 4.06
N ASP A 52 -3.74 4.08 4.52
CA ASP A 52 -3.80 5.30 3.70
C ASP A 52 -2.42 5.74 3.18
N ASN A 53 -1.42 4.88 3.25
CA ASN A 53 -0.07 5.21 2.84
C ASN A 53 0.44 4.30 1.73
N VAL A 54 1.38 4.84 0.95
CA VAL A 54 2.08 4.14 -0.13
C VAL A 54 3.53 3.91 0.27
N TYR A 55 4.02 2.72 -0.05
CA TYR A 55 5.35 2.24 0.31
C TYR A 55 6.08 1.70 -0.91
N ASP A 56 7.35 2.04 -1.06
CA ASP A 56 8.23 1.47 -2.10
C ASP A 56 9.00 0.28 -1.52
N ILE A 57 8.61 -0.92 -1.93
CA ILE A 57 9.22 -2.17 -1.48
C ILE A 57 10.31 -2.69 -2.40
N SER A 58 10.69 -1.95 -3.45
CA SER A 58 11.65 -2.39 -4.48
C SER A 58 12.96 -2.93 -3.88
N SER A 59 13.53 -2.20 -2.92
CA SER A 59 14.80 -2.57 -2.27
C SER A 59 14.68 -3.69 -1.24
N TRP A 60 13.44 -4.04 -0.86
CA TRP A 60 13.16 -5.03 0.18
C TRP A 60 12.77 -6.41 -0.40
N ILE A 61 12.32 -6.46 -1.66
CA ILE A 61 11.82 -7.69 -2.29
C ILE A 61 12.78 -8.86 -2.11
N SER A 62 14.06 -8.69 -2.46
CA SER A 62 15.09 -9.74 -2.36
C SER A 62 15.50 -10.09 -0.94
N LYS A 63 15.15 -9.26 0.04
CA LYS A 63 15.52 -9.42 1.46
C LYS A 63 14.36 -9.96 2.32
N HIS A 64 13.20 -10.15 1.73
CA HIS A 64 12.01 -10.56 2.47
C HIS A 64 12.11 -12.01 2.95
N PRO A 65 11.98 -12.29 4.26
CA PRO A 65 12.11 -13.66 4.79
C PRO A 65 11.06 -14.63 4.25
N GLY A 66 9.87 -14.14 3.88
CA GLY A 66 8.78 -14.91 3.27
C GLY A 66 8.97 -15.21 1.78
N GLY A 67 10.10 -14.80 1.21
CA GLY A 67 10.43 -15.02 -0.19
C GLY A 67 10.07 -13.85 -1.11
N GLU A 68 10.84 -13.73 -2.17
CA GLU A 68 10.73 -12.65 -3.16
C GLU A 68 9.42 -12.73 -3.96
N THR A 69 8.99 -13.94 -4.30
CA THR A 69 7.80 -14.18 -5.13
C THR A 69 6.55 -13.60 -4.52
N VAL A 70 6.39 -13.72 -3.19
CA VAL A 70 5.24 -13.17 -2.47
C VAL A 70 5.14 -11.66 -2.66
N LEU A 71 6.24 -10.92 -2.42
CA LEU A 71 6.24 -9.46 -2.56
C LEU A 71 6.03 -9.02 -4.01
N LYS A 72 6.54 -9.76 -4.99
CA LYS A 72 6.30 -9.50 -6.41
C LYS A 72 4.82 -9.60 -6.76
N GLN A 73 4.13 -10.60 -6.25
CA GLN A 73 2.69 -10.79 -6.48
C GLN A 73 1.83 -9.68 -5.86
N TYR A 74 2.28 -9.10 -4.77
CA TYR A 74 1.58 -8.00 -4.10
C TYR A 74 1.97 -6.61 -4.61
N SER A 75 2.96 -6.50 -5.47
CA SER A 75 3.34 -5.22 -6.09
C SER A 75 2.16 -4.63 -6.86
N GLY A 76 1.93 -3.35 -6.69
CA GLY A 76 0.79 -2.65 -7.31
C GLY A 76 -0.54 -2.82 -6.58
N ARG A 77 -0.58 -3.42 -5.39
CA ARG A 77 -1.84 -3.76 -4.71
C ARG A 77 -1.94 -3.18 -3.30
N ASP A 78 -3.17 -3.19 -2.79
CA ASP A 78 -3.42 -2.95 -1.36
C ASP A 78 -3.10 -4.24 -0.59
N ILE A 79 -2.14 -4.13 0.33
CA ILE A 79 -1.66 -5.26 1.14
C ILE A 79 -2.18 -5.20 2.57
N THR A 80 -3.07 -4.27 2.90
CA THR A 80 -3.48 -3.99 4.28
C THR A 80 -3.91 -5.25 5.02
N ASP A 81 -4.85 -5.99 4.46
CA ASP A 81 -5.42 -7.17 5.11
C ASP A 81 -4.42 -8.36 5.07
N ALA A 82 -3.72 -8.54 3.96
CA ALA A 82 -2.69 -9.58 3.84
C ALA A 82 -1.53 -9.33 4.82
N PHE A 83 -1.06 -8.09 4.93
CA PHE A 83 0.02 -7.75 5.86
C PHE A 83 -0.38 -8.03 7.31
N ARG A 84 -1.60 -7.64 7.72
CA ARG A 84 -2.13 -7.89 9.06
C ARG A 84 -2.28 -9.37 9.38
N ALA A 85 -2.67 -10.17 8.40
CA ALA A 85 -2.83 -11.62 8.57
C ALA A 85 -1.51 -12.35 8.87
N TYR A 86 -0.39 -11.85 8.33
CA TYR A 86 0.91 -12.52 8.45
C TYR A 86 1.89 -11.81 9.40
N HIS A 87 1.63 -10.57 9.80
CA HIS A 87 2.58 -9.74 10.54
C HIS A 87 1.90 -9.01 11.69
N SER A 88 2.51 -9.06 12.87
CA SER A 88 2.05 -8.26 14.02
C SER A 88 2.24 -6.76 13.75
N GLU A 89 1.25 -5.96 14.07
CA GLU A 89 1.26 -4.49 13.90
C GLU A 89 2.37 -3.81 14.72
N ASN A 90 2.78 -4.38 15.83
CA ASN A 90 3.86 -3.87 16.67
C ASN A 90 5.21 -4.54 16.38
N GLY A 91 5.27 -5.41 15.39
CA GLY A 91 6.45 -6.21 15.07
C GLY A 91 7.53 -5.47 14.26
N LYS A 92 8.64 -6.19 14.03
CA LYS A 92 9.76 -5.69 13.21
C LYS A 92 9.32 -5.40 11.77
N ALA A 93 8.42 -6.22 11.21
CA ALA A 93 7.90 -6.07 9.85
C ALA A 93 7.24 -4.70 9.66
N MET A 94 6.41 -4.26 10.62
CA MET A 94 5.77 -2.95 10.58
C MET A 94 6.79 -1.80 10.64
N LYS A 95 7.83 -1.93 11.47
CA LYS A 95 8.90 -0.92 11.54
C LYS A 95 9.64 -0.80 10.19
N THR A 96 9.95 -1.95 9.58
CA THR A 96 10.57 -2.00 8.25
C THR A 96 9.66 -1.40 7.19
N LEU A 97 8.36 -1.76 7.18
CA LEU A 97 7.42 -1.18 6.22
C LEU A 97 7.35 0.35 6.37
N LYS A 98 7.22 0.86 7.60
CA LYS A 98 7.16 2.31 7.86
C LYS A 98 8.39 3.07 7.35
N SER A 99 9.58 2.47 7.36
CA SER A 99 10.80 3.11 6.82
C SER A 99 10.82 3.25 5.30
N MET A 100 9.95 2.52 4.60
CA MET A 100 9.83 2.54 3.12
C MET A 100 8.67 3.41 2.62
N ARG A 101 8.05 4.23 3.50
CA ARG A 101 6.93 5.10 3.13
C ARG A 101 7.39 6.18 2.14
N VAL A 102 6.67 6.29 1.03
CA VAL A 102 6.95 7.29 -0.03
C VAL A 102 5.83 8.31 -0.19
N GLY A 103 4.63 8.05 0.34
CA GLY A 103 3.53 9.00 0.22
C GLY A 103 2.24 8.52 0.87
N ALA A 104 1.15 9.20 0.50
CA ALA A 104 -0.21 8.86 0.89
C ALA A 104 -1.02 8.44 -0.34
N VAL A 105 -2.03 7.59 -0.14
CA VAL A 105 -2.96 7.21 -1.20
C VAL A 105 -4.19 8.10 -1.16
N GLN A 106 -4.57 8.62 -2.31
CA GLN A 106 -5.86 9.27 -2.50
C GLN A 106 -6.88 8.24 -2.97
N ARG A 107 -7.79 7.85 -2.10
CA ARG A 107 -8.93 6.98 -2.46
C ARG A 107 -10.07 7.84 -3.00
N LYS A 108 -10.70 7.41 -4.08
CA LYS A 108 -11.99 8.01 -4.48
C LYS A 108 -13.05 7.55 -3.48
N ILE A 109 -13.86 8.49 -3.01
CA ILE A 109 -14.94 8.24 -2.03
C ILE A 109 -15.95 7.18 -2.52
N SER A 110 -15.97 6.87 -3.81
CA SER A 110 -16.88 5.90 -4.44
C SER A 110 -16.38 4.44 -4.46
N GLU A 111 -15.18 4.17 -3.97
CA GLU A 111 -14.72 2.77 -3.85
C GLU A 111 -15.25 2.19 -2.54
N GLU A 112 -16.47 1.69 -2.58
CA GLU A 112 -17.04 0.90 -1.48
C GLU A 112 -16.16 -0.33 -1.26
N VAL A 113 -15.76 -0.54 -0.01
CA VAL A 113 -15.05 -1.77 0.36
C VAL A 113 -15.99 -2.94 0.12
N PRO A 114 -15.60 -3.94 -0.69
CA PRO A 114 -16.45 -5.10 -0.94
C PRO A 114 -16.89 -5.77 0.36
N GLN A 115 -18.15 -6.23 0.44
CA GLN A 115 -18.73 -6.78 1.65
C GLN A 115 -17.88 -7.92 2.25
N HIS A 116 -17.32 -8.79 1.41
CA HIS A 116 -16.46 -9.90 1.90
C HIS A 116 -15.19 -9.41 2.63
N LEU A 117 -14.65 -8.24 2.29
CA LEU A 117 -13.52 -7.67 3.03
C LEU A 117 -13.95 -7.07 4.37
N HIS A 118 -15.16 -6.53 4.43
CA HIS A 118 -15.75 -6.07 5.69
C HIS A 118 -15.94 -7.26 6.64
N ASP A 119 -16.57 -8.32 6.16
CA ASP A 119 -16.81 -9.55 6.94
C ASP A 119 -15.48 -10.19 7.40
N PHE A 120 -14.48 -10.22 6.54
CA PHE A 120 -13.13 -10.71 6.90
C PHE A 120 -12.51 -9.87 8.03
N ARG A 121 -12.60 -8.55 7.96
CA ARG A 121 -12.05 -7.66 9.00
C ARG A 121 -12.77 -7.81 10.34
N GLU A 122 -14.07 -8.05 10.33
CA GLU A 122 -14.83 -8.37 11.55
C GLU A 122 -14.42 -9.71 12.14
N LEU A 123 -14.21 -10.72 11.28
CA LEU A 123 -13.72 -12.03 11.72
C LEU A 123 -12.34 -11.91 12.37
N VAL A 124 -11.41 -11.18 11.77
CA VAL A 124 -10.07 -10.94 12.32
C VAL A 124 -10.16 -10.26 13.69
N LYS A 125 -10.97 -9.21 13.84
CA LYS A 125 -11.18 -8.54 15.13
C LYS A 125 -11.74 -9.49 16.20
N THR A 126 -12.67 -10.34 15.81
CA THR A 126 -13.26 -11.34 16.71
C THR A 126 -12.21 -12.36 17.15
N ALA A 127 -11.36 -12.81 16.22
CA ALA A 127 -10.27 -13.74 16.50
C ALA A 127 -9.17 -13.12 17.39
N GLU A 128 -8.83 -11.85 17.17
CA GLU A 128 -7.87 -11.11 18.01
C GLU A 128 -8.36 -10.92 19.44
N ASN A 129 -9.67 -10.69 19.62
CA ASN A 129 -10.30 -10.55 20.92
C ASN A 129 -10.56 -11.88 21.62
N ALA A 130 -10.63 -12.98 20.88
CA ALA A 130 -10.71 -14.31 21.46
C ALA A 130 -9.34 -14.68 22.02
N GLU A 131 -9.24 -14.79 23.35
CA GLU A 131 -8.04 -15.34 24.01
C GLU A 131 -7.86 -16.80 23.61
N PHE A 132 -7.23 -17.06 22.46
CA PHE A 132 -6.77 -18.39 22.11
C PHE A 132 -5.59 -18.75 23.02
N LYS A 133 -5.88 -19.28 24.19
CA LYS A 133 -4.86 -19.88 25.05
C LYS A 133 -4.44 -21.18 24.38
N THR A 134 -3.32 -21.15 23.70
CA THR A 134 -2.65 -22.38 23.25
C THR A 134 -2.27 -23.15 24.50
N ASP A 135 -2.95 -24.26 24.78
CA ASP A 135 -2.56 -25.15 25.86
C ASP A 135 -1.30 -25.94 25.43
N TYR A 136 -0.15 -25.35 25.73
CA TYR A 136 1.14 -25.99 25.47
C TYR A 136 1.25 -27.38 26.10
N LYS A 137 0.52 -27.66 27.19
CA LYS A 137 0.51 -28.95 27.85
C LYS A 137 -0.08 -30.04 26.95
N HIS A 138 -1.12 -29.71 26.18
CA HIS A 138 -1.72 -30.63 25.22
C HIS A 138 -0.76 -30.96 24.08
N TYR A 139 0.01 -29.99 23.60
CA TYR A 139 0.97 -30.18 22.52
C TYR A 139 2.15 -31.08 22.94
N TYR A 140 2.65 -30.94 24.17
CA TYR A 140 3.72 -31.77 24.69
C TYR A 140 3.25 -33.17 25.12
N ALA A 141 1.98 -33.34 25.46
CA ALA A 141 1.41 -34.65 25.80
C ALA A 141 1.26 -35.57 24.58
N ILE A 142 1.23 -35.06 23.37
CA ILE A 142 1.12 -35.83 22.12
C ILE A 142 2.53 -36.19 21.57
N ALA A 143 3.60 -35.51 22.02
CA ALA A 143 4.97 -35.68 21.53
C ALA A 143 5.82 -36.66 22.31
N ILE A 144 5.24 -37.41 23.28
CA ILE A 144 5.81 -38.55 24.00
C ILE A 144 5.07 -39.82 23.61
#